data_846a2445704331de940710ce36cfa79c
#
_entry.id   846a2445704331de940710ce36cfa79c
#
_cell.length_a   1.000
_cell.length_b   1.000
_cell.length_c   1.000
_cell.angle_alpha   90.00
_cell.angle_beta   90.00
_cell.angle_gamma   90.00
#
_symmetry.space_group_name_H-M   'P 1'
#
loop_
_entity.id
_entity.type
_entity.pdbx_description
1 polymer ?
#
loop_
_entity_poly.entity_id
_entity_poly.type
_entity_poly.pdbx_seq_one_letter_code
_entity_poly.pdbx_strand_id
1 'polypeptide(L)'
;MPQVLLIRSLAQLRLFTEHHVFAVWDFMQLLKSLQELLAPAGVPWVPPRYPRLAGLINDLVAAEECDCLPIELGGPCYLSHFSLYRAAMQEIGADTCPIDAVLAVAAHEGLDRAMLHPAIPEPSRRFMQSTRSLIESGQPHHLAAAFCYGRELLVPDLFRALLDQVHLHQLHAPTLSWYFERHISLDGDNHGPLAEQMVAELCEGRLGTLSEVDAVRKRVIRERDAFWESIAAVLQQASDLQPLSSPSADQGPVGSAVVACDPEALAR
;
A
#
# COMPACT_ATOMS: atom_id res chain seq x y z
N MET A 1 -8.11 2.19 18.82
CA MET A 1 -7.85 1.07 17.92
C MET A 1 -8.84 1.16 16.80
N PRO A 2 -8.45 1.14 15.53
CA PRO A 2 -9.40 1.11 14.43
C PRO A 2 -10.29 -0.12 14.60
N GLN A 3 -11.55 0.02 14.20
CA GLN A 3 -12.51 -1.08 14.17
C GLN A 3 -11.87 -2.19 13.31
N VAL A 4 -11.62 -3.37 13.90
CA VAL A 4 -10.98 -4.49 13.20
C VAL A 4 -11.80 -4.78 11.95
N LEU A 5 -11.19 -4.66 10.79
CA LEU A 5 -11.80 -5.09 9.52
C LEU A 5 -12.13 -6.58 9.63
N LEU A 6 -13.42 -6.91 9.72
CA LEU A 6 -13.87 -8.30 9.82
C LEU A 6 -14.03 -8.85 8.40
N ILE A 7 -13.03 -9.57 7.93
CA ILE A 7 -13.07 -10.30 6.65
C ILE A 7 -13.36 -11.77 6.94
N ARG A 8 -14.54 -12.24 6.55
CA ARG A 8 -15.02 -13.59 6.85
C ARG A 8 -15.23 -14.47 5.61
N SER A 9 -15.04 -13.91 4.43
CA SER A 9 -15.22 -14.62 3.17
C SER A 9 -14.26 -14.13 2.11
N LEU A 10 -14.04 -14.97 1.09
CA LEU A 10 -13.22 -14.61 -0.07
C LEU A 10 -13.82 -13.41 -0.83
N ALA A 11 -15.14 -13.29 -0.89
CA ALA A 11 -15.81 -12.14 -1.50
C ALA A 11 -15.49 -10.83 -0.77
N GLN A 12 -15.47 -10.84 0.57
CA GLN A 12 -15.06 -9.68 1.35
C GLN A 12 -13.57 -9.37 1.18
N LEU A 13 -12.71 -10.40 1.09
CA LEU A 13 -11.28 -10.22 0.85
C LEU A 13 -11.02 -9.58 -0.53
N ARG A 14 -11.73 -10.02 -1.58
CA ARG A 14 -11.70 -9.39 -2.91
C ARG A 14 -12.08 -7.93 -2.84
N LEU A 15 -13.24 -7.63 -2.27
CA LEU A 15 -13.74 -6.26 -2.14
C LEU A 15 -12.80 -5.37 -1.32
N PHE A 16 -12.19 -5.90 -0.26
CA PHE A 16 -11.15 -5.21 0.50
C PHE A 16 -9.97 -4.85 -0.40
N THR A 17 -9.42 -5.82 -1.13
CA THR A 17 -8.24 -5.60 -1.98
C THR A 17 -8.52 -4.64 -3.13
N GLU A 18 -9.73 -4.65 -3.70
CA GLU A 18 -10.18 -3.73 -4.74
C GLU A 18 -10.21 -2.26 -4.29
N HIS A 19 -10.41 -2.00 -2.99
CA HIS A 19 -10.30 -0.67 -2.40
C HIS A 19 -8.87 -0.36 -1.96
N HIS A 20 -8.19 -1.33 -1.35
CA HIS A 20 -6.89 -1.12 -0.72
C HIS A 20 -5.76 -0.97 -1.74
N VAL A 21 -5.86 -1.56 -2.94
CA VAL A 21 -4.85 -1.45 -3.99
C VAL A 21 -4.51 0.01 -4.34
N PHE A 22 -5.47 0.90 -4.25
CA PHE A 22 -5.24 2.33 -4.46
C PHE A 22 -4.38 2.96 -3.35
N ALA A 23 -4.50 2.46 -2.11
CA ALA A 23 -3.63 2.89 -1.01
C ALA A 23 -2.20 2.32 -1.14
N VAL A 24 -2.05 1.14 -1.74
CA VAL A 24 -0.74 0.58 -2.09
C VAL A 24 -0.08 1.41 -3.20
N TRP A 25 -0.83 1.81 -4.21
CA TRP A 25 -0.34 2.71 -5.24
C TRP A 25 -0.01 4.10 -4.69
N ASP A 26 -0.84 4.65 -3.82
CA ASP A 26 -0.64 5.93 -3.13
C ASP A 26 0.61 5.95 -2.25
N PHE A 27 0.92 4.82 -1.60
CA PHE A 27 2.17 4.64 -0.86
C PHE A 27 3.38 4.88 -1.77
N MET A 28 3.39 4.30 -2.97
CA MET A 28 4.49 4.51 -3.93
C MET A 28 4.59 5.98 -4.39
N GLN A 29 3.47 6.71 -4.53
CA GLN A 29 3.53 8.15 -4.83
C GLN A 29 4.20 8.93 -3.70
N LEU A 30 3.88 8.62 -2.45
CA LEU A 30 4.49 9.25 -1.27
C LEU A 30 5.99 8.92 -1.18
N LEU A 31 6.35 7.64 -1.33
CA LEU A 31 7.73 7.17 -1.27
C LEU A 31 8.60 7.79 -2.36
N LYS A 32 8.13 7.80 -3.63
CA LYS A 32 8.85 8.39 -4.76
C LYS A 32 8.97 9.91 -4.63
N SER A 33 7.94 10.59 -4.09
CA SER A 33 8.01 12.03 -3.83
C SER A 33 9.03 12.35 -2.72
N LEU A 34 9.12 11.50 -1.70
CA LEU A 34 10.12 11.64 -0.65
C LEU A 34 11.54 11.36 -1.20
N GLN A 35 11.70 10.35 -2.07
CA GLN A 35 12.97 10.08 -2.77
C GLN A 35 13.41 11.30 -3.58
N GLU A 36 12.51 11.91 -4.35
CA GLU A 36 12.86 13.09 -5.17
C GLU A 36 13.36 14.27 -4.33
N LEU A 37 12.84 14.43 -3.11
CA LEU A 37 13.28 15.50 -2.20
C LEU A 37 14.61 15.17 -1.50
N LEU A 38 14.89 13.91 -1.17
CA LEU A 38 16.05 13.51 -0.37
C LEU A 38 17.21 12.97 -1.21
N ALA A 39 16.93 12.34 -2.33
CA ALA A 39 17.89 11.71 -3.23
C ALA A 39 17.51 11.91 -4.71
N PRO A 40 17.42 13.17 -5.19
CA PRO A 40 16.97 13.45 -6.55
C PRO A 40 17.86 12.75 -7.59
N ALA A 41 17.22 12.14 -8.61
CA ALA A 41 17.89 11.41 -9.69
C ALA A 41 18.25 12.30 -10.90
N GLY A 42 18.13 13.63 -10.78
CA GLY A 42 18.32 14.58 -11.88
C GLY A 42 19.77 14.67 -12.38
N VAL A 43 19.91 15.11 -13.63
CA VAL A 43 21.21 15.41 -14.27
C VAL A 43 21.21 16.90 -14.66
N PRO A 44 22.25 17.70 -14.30
CA PRO A 44 23.51 17.29 -13.66
C PRO A 44 23.35 16.86 -12.20
N TRP A 45 24.07 15.81 -11.80
CA TRP A 45 24.07 15.33 -10.43
C TRP A 45 24.76 16.35 -9.49
N VAL A 46 24.13 16.60 -8.34
CA VAL A 46 24.72 17.34 -7.23
C VAL A 46 24.63 16.49 -5.97
N PRO A 47 25.58 16.63 -5.01
CA PRO A 47 25.52 15.89 -3.75
C PRO A 47 24.22 16.18 -3.00
N PRO A 48 23.54 15.17 -2.46
CA PRO A 48 22.31 15.36 -1.67
C PRO A 48 22.63 16.14 -0.39
N ARG A 49 21.67 16.97 0.03
CA ARG A 49 21.83 17.79 1.26
C ARG A 49 21.95 16.92 2.53
N TYR A 50 21.31 15.75 2.52
CA TYR A 50 21.29 14.78 3.62
C TYR A 50 21.77 13.41 3.10
N PRO A 51 23.11 13.18 2.97
CA PRO A 51 23.62 11.95 2.33
C PRO A 51 23.15 10.66 3.01
N ARG A 52 22.99 10.67 4.33
CA ARG A 52 22.49 9.52 5.09
C ARG A 52 21.03 9.21 4.75
N LEU A 53 20.18 10.26 4.70
CA LEU A 53 18.77 10.10 4.33
C LEU A 53 18.62 9.70 2.87
N ALA A 54 19.52 10.19 1.98
CA ALA A 54 19.54 9.77 0.58
C ALA A 54 19.86 8.26 0.44
N GLY A 55 20.79 7.74 1.22
CA GLY A 55 21.03 6.29 1.28
C GLY A 55 19.80 5.53 1.74
N LEU A 56 19.25 5.93 2.89
CA LEU A 56 18.09 5.29 3.50
C LEU A 56 16.86 5.26 2.59
N ILE A 57 16.51 6.38 1.94
CA ILE A 57 15.35 6.40 1.04
C ILE A 57 15.57 5.55 -0.21
N ASN A 58 16.80 5.47 -0.73
CA ASN A 58 17.13 4.61 -1.85
C ASN A 58 17.03 3.12 -1.48
N ASP A 59 17.45 2.72 -0.27
CA ASP A 59 17.29 1.36 0.22
C ASP A 59 15.82 0.97 0.36
N LEU A 60 14.98 1.87 0.91
CA LEU A 60 13.53 1.68 0.99
C LEU A 60 12.90 1.52 -0.41
N VAL A 61 13.24 2.41 -1.34
CA VAL A 61 12.73 2.33 -2.72
C VAL A 61 13.19 1.04 -3.40
N ALA A 62 14.43 0.62 -3.20
CA ALA A 62 14.93 -0.63 -3.78
C ALA A 62 14.16 -1.85 -3.25
N ALA A 63 13.84 -1.88 -1.95
CA ALA A 63 13.04 -2.95 -1.37
C ALA A 63 11.61 -2.98 -1.91
N GLU A 64 10.98 -1.80 -2.10
CA GLU A 64 9.61 -1.69 -2.59
C GLU A 64 9.46 -1.96 -4.10
N GLU A 65 10.47 -1.60 -4.89
CA GLU A 65 10.45 -1.77 -6.35
C GLU A 65 10.99 -3.13 -6.82
N CYS A 66 11.70 -3.88 -5.96
CA CYS A 66 12.39 -5.10 -6.37
C CYS A 66 12.51 -6.10 -5.22
N ASP A 67 11.46 -6.88 -4.98
CA ASP A 67 11.50 -8.00 -4.04
C ASP A 67 11.39 -9.34 -4.77
N CYS A 68 11.90 -10.40 -4.15
CA CYS A 68 11.98 -11.73 -4.74
C CYS A 68 10.85 -12.62 -4.23
N LEU A 69 9.92 -12.97 -5.12
CA LEU A 69 8.87 -13.94 -4.83
C LEU A 69 9.50 -15.33 -4.63
N PRO A 70 9.12 -16.08 -3.58
CA PRO A 70 9.66 -17.42 -3.33
C PRO A 70 9.22 -18.43 -4.39
N ILE A 71 10.01 -19.50 -4.50
CA ILE A 71 9.80 -20.57 -5.52
C ILE A 71 8.42 -21.23 -5.37
N GLU A 72 7.95 -21.41 -4.14
CA GLU A 72 6.66 -22.03 -3.78
C GLU A 72 5.46 -21.25 -4.34
N LEU A 73 5.65 -19.95 -4.61
CA LEU A 73 4.65 -19.06 -5.20
C LEU A 73 4.92 -18.73 -6.68
N GLY A 74 5.78 -19.50 -7.34
CA GLY A 74 6.08 -19.32 -8.77
C GLY A 74 7.36 -18.55 -9.07
N GLY A 75 8.15 -18.21 -8.02
CA GLY A 75 9.48 -17.60 -8.18
C GLY A 75 10.58 -18.59 -8.61
N PRO A 76 11.84 -18.13 -8.63
CA PRO A 76 12.26 -16.77 -8.27
C PRO A 76 11.94 -15.77 -9.37
N CYS A 77 11.23 -14.71 -9.03
CA CYS A 77 11.05 -13.54 -9.88
C CYS A 77 11.08 -12.26 -9.05
N TYR A 78 11.56 -11.18 -9.67
CA TYR A 78 11.64 -9.88 -9.01
C TYR A 78 10.49 -9.02 -9.43
N LEU A 79 9.71 -8.55 -8.45
CA LEU A 79 8.52 -7.73 -8.66
C LEU A 79 8.49 -6.60 -7.63
N SER A 80 7.87 -5.48 -7.97
CA SER A 80 7.54 -4.47 -6.96
C SER A 80 6.47 -5.00 -6.02
N HIS A 81 6.42 -4.48 -4.79
CA HIS A 81 5.35 -4.81 -3.84
C HIS A 81 3.96 -4.48 -4.42
N PHE A 82 3.83 -3.41 -5.19
CA PHE A 82 2.59 -3.10 -5.91
C PHE A 82 2.21 -4.20 -6.92
N SER A 83 3.17 -4.69 -7.72
CA SER A 83 2.92 -5.77 -8.68
C SER A 83 2.58 -7.08 -7.98
N LEU A 84 3.23 -7.39 -6.86
CA LEU A 84 2.92 -8.55 -6.01
C LEU A 84 1.51 -8.46 -5.43
N TYR A 85 1.10 -7.28 -4.94
CA TYR A 85 -0.26 -7.07 -4.44
C TYR A 85 -1.31 -7.29 -5.54
N ARG A 86 -1.05 -6.76 -6.73
CA ARG A 86 -1.93 -6.93 -7.89
C ARG A 86 -2.02 -8.41 -8.33
N ALA A 87 -0.90 -9.14 -8.32
CA ALA A 87 -0.88 -10.58 -8.59
C ALA A 87 -1.68 -11.36 -7.54
N ALA A 88 -1.57 -11.01 -6.27
CA ALA A 88 -2.37 -11.59 -5.19
C ALA A 88 -3.87 -11.30 -5.36
N MET A 89 -4.25 -10.11 -5.84
CA MET A 89 -5.63 -9.80 -6.20
C MET A 89 -6.16 -10.72 -7.30
N GLN A 90 -5.38 -10.93 -8.36
CA GLN A 90 -5.74 -11.82 -9.46
C GLN A 90 -5.88 -13.28 -8.98
N GLU A 91 -4.98 -13.76 -8.12
CA GLU A 91 -5.02 -15.10 -7.53
C GLU A 91 -6.35 -15.35 -6.78
N ILE A 92 -6.80 -14.39 -5.98
CA ILE A 92 -8.08 -14.53 -5.27
C ILE A 92 -9.31 -14.20 -6.14
N GLY A 93 -9.12 -13.77 -7.39
CA GLY A 93 -10.18 -13.40 -8.33
C GLY A 93 -10.83 -12.05 -8.02
N ALA A 94 -10.08 -11.10 -7.46
CA ALA A 94 -10.49 -9.70 -7.31
C ALA A 94 -10.38 -8.96 -8.66
N ASP A 95 -11.18 -7.91 -8.85
CA ASP A 95 -11.16 -7.09 -10.06
C ASP A 95 -10.00 -6.10 -10.05
N THR A 96 -9.04 -6.27 -10.96
CA THR A 96 -7.92 -5.34 -11.16
C THR A 96 -8.18 -4.31 -12.25
N CYS A 97 -9.26 -4.42 -13.04
CA CYS A 97 -9.54 -3.48 -14.13
C CYS A 97 -9.62 -2.01 -13.68
N PRO A 98 -10.19 -1.66 -12.50
CA PRO A 98 -10.23 -0.29 -12.02
C PRO A 98 -8.85 0.33 -11.81
N ILE A 99 -7.95 -0.38 -11.13
CA ILE A 99 -6.59 0.12 -10.90
C ILE A 99 -5.79 0.17 -12.20
N ASP A 100 -5.93 -0.83 -13.07
CA ASP A 100 -5.24 -0.88 -14.36
C ASP A 100 -5.63 0.32 -15.27
N ALA A 101 -6.91 0.67 -15.29
CA ALA A 101 -7.39 1.84 -16.02
C ALA A 101 -6.81 3.16 -15.45
N VAL A 102 -6.69 3.27 -14.14
CA VAL A 102 -6.09 4.44 -13.47
C VAL A 102 -4.61 4.54 -13.78
N LEU A 103 -3.88 3.42 -13.76
CA LEU A 103 -2.45 3.38 -14.12
C LEU A 103 -2.22 3.78 -15.58
N ALA A 104 -3.07 3.33 -16.50
CA ALA A 104 -2.98 3.72 -17.92
C ALA A 104 -3.13 5.25 -18.08
N VAL A 105 -4.09 5.86 -17.39
CA VAL A 105 -4.23 7.32 -17.39
C VAL A 105 -3.03 8.01 -16.75
N ALA A 106 -2.51 7.47 -15.64
CA ALA A 106 -1.34 8.03 -14.96
C ALA A 106 -0.10 8.05 -15.87
N ALA A 107 0.12 6.97 -16.63
CA ALA A 107 1.25 6.84 -17.55
C ALA A 107 1.18 7.82 -18.74
N HIS A 108 -0.02 8.14 -19.24
CA HIS A 108 -0.19 8.96 -20.44
C HIS A 108 -0.54 10.42 -20.15
N GLU A 109 -1.28 10.70 -19.09
CA GLU A 109 -1.86 12.01 -18.77
C GLU A 109 -1.37 12.56 -17.43
N GLY A 110 -0.60 11.77 -16.67
CA GLY A 110 -0.05 12.16 -15.37
C GLY A 110 -1.00 11.93 -14.19
N LEU A 111 -0.43 12.08 -13.00
CA LEU A 111 -1.07 11.75 -11.72
C LEU A 111 -2.36 12.56 -11.48
N ASP A 112 -2.35 13.85 -11.76
CA ASP A 112 -3.51 14.72 -11.49
C ASP A 112 -4.74 14.27 -12.28
N ARG A 113 -4.56 13.86 -13.52
CA ARG A 113 -5.63 13.34 -14.35
C ARG A 113 -6.10 11.96 -13.90
N ALA A 114 -5.15 11.09 -13.54
CA ALA A 114 -5.44 9.76 -13.01
C ALA A 114 -6.28 9.81 -11.72
N MET A 115 -5.99 10.75 -10.82
CA MET A 115 -6.75 10.92 -9.57
C MET A 115 -8.21 11.33 -9.76
N LEU A 116 -8.57 11.86 -10.92
CA LEU A 116 -9.96 12.20 -11.29
C LEU A 116 -10.71 11.02 -11.92
N HIS A 117 -10.03 9.88 -12.14
CA HIS A 117 -10.64 8.74 -12.83
C HIS A 117 -11.84 8.17 -12.05
N PRO A 118 -13.01 7.95 -12.71
CA PRO A 118 -14.23 7.51 -12.02
C PRO A 118 -14.13 6.12 -11.39
N ALA A 119 -13.21 5.27 -11.85
CA ALA A 119 -13.01 3.93 -11.34
C ALA A 119 -12.38 3.90 -9.92
N ILE A 120 -11.85 5.01 -9.41
CA ILE A 120 -11.32 5.07 -8.05
C ILE A 120 -12.49 5.09 -7.06
N PRO A 121 -12.63 4.10 -6.15
CA PRO A 121 -13.65 4.11 -5.11
C PRO A 121 -13.53 5.35 -4.22
N GLU A 122 -14.67 5.90 -3.78
CA GLU A 122 -14.67 7.15 -3.02
C GLU A 122 -13.82 7.11 -1.72
N PRO A 123 -13.82 6.03 -0.92
CA PRO A 123 -12.92 5.95 0.23
C PRO A 123 -11.45 6.07 -0.15
N SER A 124 -11.05 5.38 -1.21
CA SER A 124 -9.66 5.38 -1.72
C SER A 124 -9.30 6.76 -2.28
N ARG A 125 -10.21 7.39 -3.01
CA ARG A 125 -10.03 8.75 -3.57
C ARG A 125 -9.72 9.78 -2.47
N ARG A 126 -10.51 9.79 -1.39
CA ARG A 126 -10.29 10.72 -0.26
C ARG A 126 -8.94 10.50 0.40
N PHE A 127 -8.57 9.24 0.59
CA PHE A 127 -7.29 8.88 1.18
C PHE A 127 -6.12 9.37 0.31
N MET A 128 -6.15 9.12 -0.99
CA MET A 128 -5.14 9.58 -1.95
C MET A 128 -5.07 11.11 -2.04
N GLN A 129 -6.21 11.82 -2.00
CA GLN A 129 -6.25 13.28 -2.00
C GLN A 129 -5.54 13.89 -0.79
N SER A 130 -5.66 13.23 0.37
CA SER A 130 -4.94 13.64 1.56
C SER A 130 -3.42 13.52 1.38
N THR A 131 -2.94 12.38 0.90
CA THR A 131 -1.52 12.18 0.57
C THR A 131 -1.05 13.20 -0.47
N ARG A 132 -1.83 13.42 -1.53
CA ARG A 132 -1.51 14.40 -2.57
C ARG A 132 -1.30 15.80 -2.01
N SER A 133 -2.14 16.24 -1.08
CA SER A 133 -1.99 17.58 -0.47
C SER A 133 -0.71 17.70 0.38
N LEU A 134 -0.22 16.61 0.96
CA LEU A 134 1.07 16.59 1.67
C LEU A 134 2.23 16.64 0.68
N ILE A 135 2.16 15.87 -0.41
CA ILE A 135 3.16 15.90 -1.49
C ILE A 135 3.28 17.32 -2.06
N GLU A 136 2.16 17.98 -2.34
CA GLU A 136 2.13 19.36 -2.85
C GLU A 136 2.72 20.39 -1.89
N SER A 137 2.75 20.11 -0.58
CA SER A 137 3.43 20.99 0.39
C SER A 137 4.94 21.09 0.12
N GLY A 138 5.54 20.09 -0.53
CA GLY A 138 6.97 20.04 -0.83
C GLY A 138 7.87 20.02 0.41
N GLN A 139 7.31 19.74 1.60
CA GLN A 139 8.06 19.78 2.86
C GLN A 139 8.56 18.38 3.21
N PRO A 140 9.89 18.11 3.20
CA PRO A 140 10.42 16.77 3.44
C PRO A 140 9.97 16.16 4.78
N HIS A 141 9.90 16.96 5.84
CA HIS A 141 9.47 16.50 7.17
C HIS A 141 7.97 16.16 7.24
N HIS A 142 7.11 16.80 6.41
CA HIS A 142 5.70 16.40 6.27
C HIS A 142 5.56 15.06 5.59
N LEU A 143 6.29 14.84 4.48
CA LEU A 143 6.25 13.58 3.75
C LEU A 143 6.84 12.44 4.60
N ALA A 144 7.98 12.69 5.28
CA ALA A 144 8.59 11.72 6.19
C ALA A 144 7.66 11.35 7.34
N ALA A 145 6.96 12.34 7.94
CA ALA A 145 5.96 12.09 8.98
C ALA A 145 4.76 11.28 8.47
N ALA A 146 4.28 11.59 7.26
CA ALA A 146 3.19 10.83 6.63
C ALA A 146 3.61 9.39 6.31
N PHE A 147 4.81 9.18 5.81
CA PHE A 147 5.40 7.89 5.56
C PHE A 147 5.55 7.08 6.86
N CYS A 148 6.24 7.63 7.86
CA CYS A 148 6.48 6.99 9.14
C CYS A 148 5.18 6.65 9.89
N TYR A 149 4.38 7.67 10.24
CA TYR A 149 3.23 7.52 11.14
C TYR A 149 1.94 7.12 10.44
N GLY A 150 1.84 7.31 9.13
CA GLY A 150 0.65 6.98 8.35
C GLY A 150 0.78 5.66 7.59
N ARG A 151 1.98 5.08 7.50
CA ARG A 151 2.27 3.86 6.72
C ARG A 151 3.08 2.87 7.55
N GLU A 152 4.39 3.06 7.69
CA GLU A 152 5.34 2.09 8.23
C GLU A 152 4.96 1.58 9.64
N LEU A 153 4.57 2.47 10.55
CA LEU A 153 4.23 2.09 11.92
C LEU A 153 2.81 1.53 12.10
N LEU A 154 1.91 1.70 11.13
CA LEU A 154 0.52 1.26 11.24
C LEU A 154 0.22 -0.01 10.43
N VAL A 155 0.90 -0.18 9.30
CA VAL A 155 0.63 -1.27 8.35
C VAL A 155 0.91 -2.64 8.93
N PRO A 156 1.99 -2.89 9.71
CA PRO A 156 2.25 -4.21 10.29
C PRO A 156 1.11 -4.74 11.16
N ASP A 157 0.53 -3.90 12.02
CA ASP A 157 -0.58 -4.32 12.90
C ASP A 157 -1.85 -4.61 12.11
N LEU A 158 -2.12 -3.81 11.07
CA LEU A 158 -3.23 -4.06 10.17
C LEU A 158 -3.06 -5.39 9.43
N PHE A 159 -1.90 -5.61 8.82
CA PHE A 159 -1.66 -6.83 8.04
C PHE A 159 -1.66 -8.07 8.91
N ARG A 160 -1.19 -7.97 10.16
CA ARG A 160 -1.32 -9.04 11.15
C ARG A 160 -2.78 -9.37 11.42
N ALA A 161 -3.62 -8.36 11.65
CA ALA A 161 -5.05 -8.57 11.86
C ALA A 161 -5.78 -9.16 10.64
N LEU A 162 -5.40 -8.78 9.41
CA LEU A 162 -5.94 -9.35 8.17
C LEU A 162 -5.47 -10.80 7.96
N LEU A 163 -4.21 -11.09 8.21
CA LEU A 163 -3.65 -12.44 8.12
C LEU A 163 -4.34 -13.39 9.09
N ASP A 164 -4.58 -12.95 10.32
CA ASP A 164 -5.34 -13.69 11.33
C ASP A 164 -6.77 -14.03 10.81
N GLN A 165 -7.44 -13.11 10.11
CA GLN A 165 -8.75 -13.39 9.51
C GLN A 165 -8.66 -14.38 8.35
N VAL A 166 -7.65 -14.27 7.49
CA VAL A 166 -7.40 -15.21 6.38
C VAL A 166 -7.24 -16.63 6.94
N HIS A 167 -6.44 -16.79 8.00
CA HIS A 167 -6.20 -18.09 8.64
C HIS A 167 -7.46 -18.60 9.38
N LEU A 168 -8.12 -17.74 10.17
CA LEU A 168 -9.31 -18.10 10.95
C LEU A 168 -10.44 -18.64 10.04
N HIS A 169 -10.62 -18.02 8.89
CA HIS A 169 -11.67 -18.40 7.94
C HIS A 169 -11.18 -19.32 6.83
N GLN A 170 -9.92 -19.81 6.91
CA GLN A 170 -9.31 -20.74 5.96
C GLN A 170 -9.42 -20.26 4.50
N LEU A 171 -9.22 -18.97 4.28
CA LEU A 171 -9.29 -18.38 2.95
C LEU A 171 -8.04 -18.76 2.14
N HIS A 172 -8.23 -19.28 0.94
CA HIS A 172 -7.12 -19.65 0.08
C HIS A 172 -6.58 -18.43 -0.66
N ALA A 173 -5.50 -17.84 -0.14
CA ALA A 173 -4.87 -16.63 -0.66
C ALA A 173 -3.34 -16.65 -0.36
N PRO A 174 -2.59 -17.63 -0.92
CA PRO A 174 -1.19 -17.84 -0.54
C PRO A 174 -0.28 -16.66 -0.89
N THR A 175 -0.40 -16.06 -2.07
CA THR A 175 0.40 -14.89 -2.44
C THR A 175 0.08 -13.67 -1.57
N LEU A 176 -1.21 -13.45 -1.23
CA LEU A 176 -1.60 -12.35 -0.36
C LEU A 176 -1.13 -12.58 1.09
N SER A 177 -1.17 -13.82 1.58
CA SER A 177 -0.66 -14.18 2.90
C SER A 177 0.84 -13.91 2.98
N TRP A 178 1.60 -14.34 1.99
CA TRP A 178 3.03 -14.07 1.90
C TRP A 178 3.31 -12.55 1.85
N TYR A 179 2.53 -11.80 1.08
CA TYR A 179 2.64 -10.34 1.01
C TYR A 179 2.46 -9.69 2.38
N PHE A 180 1.45 -10.11 3.16
CA PHE A 180 1.24 -9.61 4.51
C PHE A 180 2.39 -10.00 5.46
N GLU A 181 2.82 -11.27 5.45
CA GLU A 181 3.94 -11.74 6.27
C GLU A 181 5.23 -10.98 5.96
N ARG A 182 5.49 -10.73 4.67
CA ARG A 182 6.67 -9.99 4.22
C ARG A 182 6.69 -8.58 4.79
N HIS A 183 5.59 -7.84 4.71
CA HIS A 183 5.49 -6.49 5.26
C HIS A 183 5.53 -6.47 6.80
N ILE A 184 4.89 -7.42 7.48
CA ILE A 184 4.97 -7.53 8.95
C ILE A 184 6.43 -7.68 9.39
N SER A 185 7.23 -8.47 8.66
CA SER A 185 8.65 -8.69 8.97
C SER A 185 9.51 -7.48 8.62
N LEU A 186 9.34 -6.89 7.42
CA LEU A 186 10.17 -5.78 6.94
C LEU A 186 9.91 -4.49 7.72
N ASP A 187 8.64 -4.11 7.88
CA ASP A 187 8.26 -2.81 8.45
C ASP A 187 8.41 -2.82 9.97
N GLY A 188 8.13 -3.98 10.61
CA GLY A 188 8.25 -4.11 12.07
C GLY A 188 9.70 -4.03 12.56
N ASP A 189 10.63 -4.67 11.86
CA ASP A 189 12.01 -4.84 12.34
C ASP A 189 12.97 -3.80 11.73
N ASN A 190 12.71 -3.27 10.54
CA ASN A 190 13.64 -2.43 9.80
C ASN A 190 13.08 -1.06 9.40
N HIS A 191 11.98 -1.02 8.64
CA HIS A 191 11.50 0.22 8.00
C HIS A 191 10.93 1.22 9.01
N GLY A 192 10.19 0.76 10.03
CA GLY A 192 9.61 1.62 11.06
C GLY A 192 10.66 2.44 11.82
N PRO A 193 11.68 1.81 12.45
CA PRO A 193 12.77 2.51 13.11
C PRO A 193 13.55 3.46 12.18
N LEU A 194 13.76 3.07 10.92
CA LEU A 194 14.43 3.92 9.93
C LEU A 194 13.59 5.14 9.56
N ALA A 195 12.28 4.99 9.44
CA ALA A 195 11.36 6.09 9.17
C ALA A 195 11.29 7.08 10.34
N GLU A 196 11.30 6.61 11.60
CA GLU A 196 11.38 7.49 12.78
C GLU A 196 12.69 8.26 12.80
N GLN A 197 13.80 7.61 12.47
CA GLN A 197 15.10 8.27 12.38
C GLN A 197 15.12 9.35 11.28
N MET A 198 14.50 9.09 10.12
CA MET A 198 14.35 10.09 9.05
C MET A 198 13.59 11.33 9.54
N VAL A 199 12.48 11.15 10.24
CA VAL A 199 11.72 12.26 10.82
C VAL A 199 12.56 13.04 11.82
N ALA A 200 13.28 12.37 12.72
CA ALA A 200 14.12 13.01 13.73
C ALA A 200 15.22 13.87 13.09
N GLU A 201 15.94 13.32 12.10
CA GLU A 201 17.03 14.02 11.41
C GLU A 201 16.54 15.25 10.62
N LEU A 202 15.36 15.18 10.00
CA LEU A 202 14.73 16.29 9.29
C LEU A 202 14.26 17.40 10.24
N CYS A 203 13.99 17.08 11.51
CA CYS A 203 13.55 18.03 12.53
C CYS A 203 14.68 18.56 13.40
N GLU A 204 15.89 18.06 13.26
CA GLU A 204 17.02 18.39 14.13
C GLU A 204 17.26 19.91 14.24
N GLY A 205 17.28 20.40 15.48
CA GLY A 205 17.50 21.82 15.77
C GLY A 205 16.34 22.77 15.41
N ARG A 206 15.15 22.26 15.04
CA ARG A 206 14.03 23.05 14.54
C ARG A 206 12.73 22.77 15.32
N LEU A 207 12.47 23.53 16.39
CA LEU A 207 11.26 23.37 17.21
C LEU A 207 9.94 23.52 16.41
N GLY A 208 9.91 24.42 15.40
CA GLY A 208 8.74 24.61 14.54
C GLY A 208 8.37 23.36 13.75
N THR A 209 9.34 22.63 13.22
CA THR A 209 9.12 21.40 12.46
C THR A 209 8.59 20.27 13.33
N LEU A 210 8.91 20.19 14.62
CA LEU A 210 8.35 19.18 15.52
C LEU A 210 6.84 19.34 15.72
N SER A 211 6.36 20.59 15.84
CA SER A 211 4.90 20.83 15.94
C SER A 211 4.17 20.54 14.63
N GLU A 212 4.79 20.80 13.49
CA GLU A 212 4.26 20.47 12.16
C GLU A 212 4.19 18.96 11.97
N VAL A 213 5.24 18.23 12.34
CA VAL A 213 5.26 16.76 12.33
C VAL A 213 4.15 16.17 13.20
N ASP A 214 3.94 16.68 14.42
CA ASP A 214 2.85 16.21 15.29
C ASP A 214 1.47 16.48 14.68
N ALA A 215 1.29 17.63 14.02
CA ALA A 215 0.05 17.94 13.29
C ALA A 215 -0.18 16.97 12.12
N VAL A 216 0.86 16.68 11.31
CA VAL A 216 0.79 15.72 10.22
C VAL A 216 0.51 14.32 10.76
N ARG A 217 1.21 13.88 11.81
CA ARG A 217 0.98 12.58 12.46
C ARG A 217 -0.49 12.40 12.86
N LYS A 218 -1.06 13.37 13.58
CA LYS A 218 -2.47 13.34 13.99
C LYS A 218 -3.42 13.31 12.80
N ARG A 219 -3.08 14.02 11.73
CA ARG A 219 -3.85 14.06 10.50
C ARG A 219 -3.85 12.69 9.82
N VAL A 220 -2.67 12.12 9.52
CA VAL A 220 -2.55 10.89 8.73
C VAL A 220 -3.12 9.67 9.46
N ILE A 221 -3.05 9.63 10.80
CA ILE A 221 -3.70 8.59 11.60
C ILE A 221 -5.22 8.68 11.43
N ARG A 222 -5.82 9.88 11.62
CA ARG A 222 -7.28 10.05 11.44
C ARG A 222 -7.75 9.70 10.03
N GLU A 223 -6.98 10.05 9.00
CA GLU A 223 -7.31 9.75 7.61
C GLU A 223 -7.21 8.26 7.30
N ARG A 224 -6.26 7.58 7.91
CA ARG A 224 -6.15 6.12 7.84
C ARG A 224 -7.34 5.45 8.54
N ASP A 225 -7.70 5.88 9.74
CA ASP A 225 -8.84 5.37 10.48
C ASP A 225 -10.13 5.57 9.66
N ALA A 226 -10.37 6.77 9.13
CA ALA A 226 -11.53 7.07 8.29
C ALA A 226 -11.58 6.20 7.00
N PHE A 227 -10.43 5.92 6.40
CA PHE A 227 -10.33 5.02 5.26
C PHE A 227 -10.76 3.59 5.63
N TRP A 228 -10.25 3.06 6.75
CA TRP A 228 -10.62 1.73 7.23
C TRP A 228 -12.09 1.62 7.62
N GLU A 229 -12.63 2.61 8.31
CA GLU A 229 -14.06 2.69 8.66
C GLU A 229 -14.93 2.70 7.41
N SER A 230 -14.52 3.43 6.37
CA SER A 230 -15.25 3.48 5.10
C SER A 230 -15.23 2.13 4.37
N ILE A 231 -14.09 1.42 4.35
CA ILE A 231 -14.02 0.06 3.78
C ILE A 231 -14.85 -0.91 4.62
N ALA A 232 -14.78 -0.84 5.95
CA ALA A 232 -15.59 -1.69 6.84
C ALA A 232 -17.08 -1.52 6.57
N ALA A 233 -17.55 -0.29 6.34
CA ALA A 233 -18.94 -0.02 5.98
C ALA A 233 -19.33 -0.65 4.64
N VAL A 234 -18.47 -0.59 3.64
CA VAL A 234 -18.68 -1.24 2.34
C VAL A 234 -18.77 -2.77 2.48
N LEU A 235 -17.85 -3.36 3.26
CA LEU A 235 -17.85 -4.81 3.52
C LEU A 235 -19.12 -5.27 4.25
N GLN A 236 -19.61 -4.47 5.20
CA GLN A 236 -20.85 -4.75 5.92
C GLN A 236 -22.06 -4.71 5.00
N GLN A 237 -22.20 -3.66 4.18
CA GLN A 237 -23.28 -3.54 3.20
C GLN A 237 -23.32 -4.69 2.21
N ALA A 238 -22.14 -5.12 1.72
CA ALA A 238 -22.05 -6.27 0.82
C ALA A 238 -22.50 -7.58 1.49
N SER A 239 -22.25 -7.74 2.80
CA SER A 239 -22.72 -8.90 3.57
C SER A 239 -24.23 -8.92 3.76
N ASP A 240 -24.83 -7.75 3.98
CA ASP A 240 -26.29 -7.60 4.21
C ASP A 240 -27.09 -7.83 2.92
N LEU A 241 -26.47 -7.65 1.76
CA LEU A 241 -27.08 -7.90 0.44
C LEU A 241 -27.01 -9.35 -0.02
N GLN A 242 -26.19 -10.20 0.60
CA GLN A 242 -26.17 -11.64 0.34
C GLN A 242 -27.17 -12.34 1.31
N PRO A 243 -28.34 -12.80 0.84
CA PRO A 243 -29.21 -13.61 1.68
C PRO A 243 -28.45 -14.89 2.05
N LEU A 244 -28.71 -15.42 3.26
CA LEU A 244 -28.19 -16.67 3.78
C LEU A 244 -28.56 -17.84 2.84
N SER A 245 -27.91 -17.95 1.70
CA SER A 245 -27.91 -19.13 0.87
C SER A 245 -27.00 -20.14 1.54
N SER A 246 -27.56 -21.30 1.87
CA SER A 246 -26.86 -22.47 2.39
C SER A 246 -25.54 -22.72 1.67
N PRO A 247 -24.51 -23.28 2.33
CA PRO A 247 -23.23 -23.56 1.71
C PRO A 247 -23.43 -24.55 0.56
N SER A 248 -23.45 -24.05 -0.67
CA SER A 248 -23.31 -24.91 -1.85
C SER A 248 -21.85 -25.33 -1.90
N ALA A 249 -21.67 -26.65 -1.80
CA ALA A 249 -20.40 -27.32 -2.03
C ALA A 249 -20.02 -27.19 -3.52
N ASP A 250 -19.51 -26.03 -3.91
CA ASP A 250 -18.86 -25.83 -5.20
C ASP A 250 -17.53 -25.11 -5.02
N GLN A 251 -16.62 -25.82 -4.36
CA GLN A 251 -15.18 -25.53 -4.40
C GLN A 251 -14.55 -26.55 -5.35
N GLY A 252 -14.85 -26.39 -6.64
CA GLY A 252 -14.00 -27.00 -7.67
C GLY A 252 -12.59 -26.41 -7.54
N PRO A 253 -11.51 -27.18 -7.77
CA PRO A 253 -10.17 -26.69 -7.71
C PRO A 253 -10.03 -25.58 -8.77
N VAL A 254 -9.95 -24.32 -8.32
CA VAL A 254 -9.42 -23.24 -9.14
C VAL A 254 -8.00 -23.67 -9.44
N GLY A 255 -7.72 -23.96 -10.71
CA GLY A 255 -6.39 -24.37 -11.13
C GLY A 255 -5.38 -23.34 -10.61
N SER A 256 -4.33 -23.84 -9.98
CA SER A 256 -3.17 -23.08 -9.55
C SER A 256 -2.68 -22.28 -10.77
N ALA A 257 -3.14 -21.04 -10.89
CA ALA A 257 -2.55 -20.07 -11.80
C ALA A 257 -1.20 -19.73 -11.18
N VAL A 258 -0.18 -20.51 -11.54
CA VAL A 258 1.21 -20.14 -11.32
C VAL A 258 1.36 -18.75 -11.89
N VAL A 259 1.73 -17.78 -11.05
CA VAL A 259 2.12 -16.45 -11.49
C VAL A 259 3.28 -16.67 -12.45
N ALA A 260 2.97 -16.74 -13.76
CA ALA A 260 4.03 -16.82 -14.75
C ALA A 260 4.79 -15.50 -14.68
N CYS A 261 6.07 -15.55 -14.34
CA CYS A 261 6.99 -14.44 -14.48
C CYS A 261 7.18 -14.15 -15.97
N ASP A 262 6.15 -13.58 -16.59
CA ASP A 262 6.24 -12.99 -17.92
C ASP A 262 6.43 -11.48 -17.74
N PRO A 263 7.66 -10.97 -17.84
CA PRO A 263 7.93 -9.55 -17.67
C PRO A 263 7.20 -8.68 -18.70
N GLU A 264 6.76 -9.24 -19.83
CA GLU A 264 6.00 -8.52 -20.84
C GLU A 264 4.50 -8.41 -20.51
N ALA A 265 3.95 -9.32 -19.73
CA ALA A 265 2.54 -9.28 -19.33
C ALA A 265 2.27 -8.23 -18.23
N LEU A 266 3.28 -7.87 -17.44
CA LEU A 266 3.19 -6.88 -16.35
C LEU A 266 3.58 -5.46 -16.78
N ALA A 267 4.16 -5.30 -17.98
CA ALA A 267 4.56 -4.01 -18.55
C ALA A 267 3.52 -3.42 -19.54
N ARG A 268 2.40 -4.08 -19.74
CA ARG A 268 1.32 -3.61 -20.63
C ARG A 268 0.16 -3.00 -19.89
#